data_590c58fad82d1f8bfc74458e01c13573
#
_entry.id   590c58fad82d1f8bfc74458e01c13573
#
_cell.length_a   1.000
_cell.length_b   1.000
_cell.length_c   1.000
_cell.angle_alpha   90.00
_cell.angle_beta   90.00
_cell.angle_gamma   90.00
#
_symmetry.space_group_name_H-M   'P 1'
#
loop_
_entity.id
_entity.type
_entity.pdbx_description
1 polymer ?
#
loop_
_entity_poly.entity_id
_entity_poly.type
_entity_poly.pdbx_seq_one_letter_code
_entity_poly.pdbx_strand_id
1 'polypeptide(L)'
;LDWDTVIFDVGGDDVGATALGRYHQDFVDLAPGALEVLNVVNIRRPLAGTVEKLLRLQEGMQTHARLQITGMINNTNLATMTTPAELRDGYEMLREVSDRTGVPVMYTTGKKDMLDIFLAEGHDPKYIGKPVAIDIIMKRDWESYIHSLSEKKQA
;
A
#
# COMPACT_ATOMS: atom_id res chain seq x y z
N LEU A 1 -16.98 15.19 17.12
CA LEU A 1 -16.29 13.96 17.51
C LEU A 1 -14.90 14.34 17.99
N ASP A 2 -14.63 14.16 19.28
CA ASP A 2 -13.33 14.48 19.91
C ASP A 2 -12.35 13.30 19.73
N TRP A 3 -12.02 13.00 18.46
CA TRP A 3 -11.00 12.00 18.15
C TRP A 3 -9.68 12.69 17.80
N ASP A 4 -8.58 12.25 18.37
CA ASP A 4 -7.23 12.75 18.06
C ASP A 4 -6.79 12.34 16.64
N THR A 5 -7.24 11.18 16.17
CA THR A 5 -6.90 10.65 14.84
C THR A 5 -8.05 9.80 14.30
N VAL A 6 -8.37 9.96 13.02
CA VAL A 6 -9.33 9.13 12.29
C VAL A 6 -8.62 8.49 11.10
N ILE A 7 -8.76 7.18 10.92
CA ILE A 7 -8.16 6.43 9.82
C ILE A 7 -9.28 5.92 8.91
N PHE A 8 -9.19 6.26 7.62
CA PHE A 8 -10.05 5.71 6.56
C PHE A 8 -9.29 4.61 5.84
N ASP A 9 -9.73 3.35 5.97
CA ASP A 9 -9.23 2.24 5.15
C ASP A 9 -10.08 2.13 3.89
N VAL A 10 -9.47 2.36 2.74
CA VAL A 10 -10.16 2.50 1.45
C VAL A 10 -9.52 1.56 0.43
N GLY A 11 -10.35 0.95 -0.42
CA GLY A 11 -9.86 0.13 -1.53
C GLY A 11 -8.90 0.90 -2.43
N GLY A 12 -7.76 0.29 -2.76
CA GLY A 12 -6.72 0.90 -3.60
C GLY A 12 -7.04 0.82 -5.10
N ASP A 13 -8.26 1.17 -5.49
CA ASP A 13 -8.76 1.21 -6.87
C ASP A 13 -9.72 2.40 -7.07
N ASP A 14 -10.19 2.57 -8.30
CA ASP A 14 -11.10 3.67 -8.67
C ASP A 14 -12.43 3.63 -7.90
N VAL A 15 -12.90 2.45 -7.50
CA VAL A 15 -14.16 2.30 -6.76
C VAL A 15 -14.00 2.81 -5.33
N GLY A 16 -12.93 2.37 -4.66
CA GLY A 16 -12.59 2.86 -3.31
C GLY A 16 -12.35 4.37 -3.30
N ALA A 17 -11.57 4.86 -4.26
CA ALA A 17 -11.29 6.28 -4.43
C ALA A 17 -12.57 7.11 -4.66
N THR A 18 -13.53 6.60 -5.45
CA THR A 18 -14.83 7.25 -5.66
C THR A 18 -15.65 7.35 -4.38
N ALA A 19 -15.62 6.31 -3.54
CA ALA A 19 -16.29 6.35 -2.23
C ALA A 19 -15.71 7.44 -1.33
N LEU A 20 -14.37 7.57 -1.31
CA LEU A 20 -13.67 8.62 -0.56
C LEU A 20 -14.01 10.02 -1.07
N GLY A 21 -14.16 10.19 -2.39
CA GLY A 21 -14.52 11.45 -3.03
C GLY A 21 -15.84 12.06 -2.58
N ARG A 22 -16.72 11.28 -1.94
CA ARG A 22 -17.97 11.77 -1.34
C ARG A 22 -17.72 12.66 -0.11
N TYR A 23 -16.62 12.44 0.57
CA TYR A 23 -16.19 13.18 1.77
C TYR A 23 -15.17 14.28 1.44
N HIS A 24 -14.97 14.57 0.15
CA HIS A 24 -13.96 15.54 -0.30
C HIS A 24 -14.07 16.89 0.42
N GLN A 25 -15.30 17.41 0.61
CA GLN A 25 -15.49 18.71 1.27
C GLN A 25 -15.00 18.67 2.72
N ASP A 26 -15.26 17.58 3.43
CA ASP A 26 -14.82 17.41 4.82
C ASP A 26 -13.30 17.41 4.95
N PHE A 27 -12.59 16.92 3.91
CA PHE A 27 -11.13 16.88 3.89
C PHE A 27 -10.48 18.20 3.50
N VAL A 28 -11.05 18.96 2.56
CA VAL A 28 -10.46 20.24 2.14
C VAL A 28 -10.60 21.34 3.17
N ASP A 29 -11.56 21.23 4.08
CA ASP A 29 -11.78 22.16 5.17
C ASP A 29 -10.86 21.91 6.39
N LEU A 30 -10.04 20.84 6.33
CA LEU A 30 -9.07 20.54 7.38
C LEU A 30 -7.88 21.52 7.37
N ALA A 31 -7.31 21.74 8.53
CA ALA A 31 -6.12 22.56 8.67
C ALA A 31 -4.94 21.97 7.84
N PRO A 32 -4.04 22.81 7.31
CA PRO A 32 -2.87 22.33 6.60
C PRO A 32 -2.07 21.32 7.42
N GLY A 33 -1.78 20.16 6.83
CA GLY A 33 -1.05 19.06 7.49
C GLY A 33 -1.91 18.14 8.38
N ALA A 34 -3.22 18.39 8.48
CA ALA A 34 -4.13 17.52 9.24
C ALA A 34 -4.62 16.29 8.44
N LEU A 35 -4.36 16.25 7.13
CA LEU A 35 -4.70 15.13 6.27
C LEU A 35 -3.45 14.51 5.67
N GLU A 36 -3.30 13.19 5.85
CA GLU A 36 -2.35 12.36 5.11
C GLU A 36 -3.11 11.38 4.22
N VAL A 37 -2.75 11.33 2.94
CA VAL A 37 -3.30 10.39 1.96
C VAL A 37 -2.18 9.44 1.54
N LEU A 38 -2.19 8.24 2.09
CA LEU A 38 -1.13 7.25 1.91
C LEU A 38 -1.55 6.18 0.91
N ASN A 39 -0.77 6.05 -0.19
CA ASN A 39 -0.93 4.95 -1.13
C ASN A 39 -0.13 3.73 -0.65
N VAL A 40 -0.84 2.68 -0.24
CA VAL A 40 -0.24 1.40 0.17
C VAL A 40 0.04 0.55 -1.07
N VAL A 41 1.31 0.44 -1.46
CA VAL A 41 1.73 -0.19 -2.71
C VAL A 41 2.23 -1.60 -2.47
N ASN A 42 1.66 -2.56 -3.22
CA ASN A 42 2.22 -3.90 -3.39
C ASN A 42 2.43 -4.16 -4.89
N ILE A 43 3.68 -4.14 -5.36
CA ILE A 43 4.00 -4.31 -6.79
C ILE A 43 3.71 -5.72 -7.33
N ARG A 44 3.44 -6.70 -6.46
CA ARG A 44 3.00 -8.05 -6.86
C ARG A 44 1.51 -8.08 -7.24
N ARG A 45 0.81 -6.94 -7.12
CA ARG A 45 -0.57 -6.81 -7.62
C ARG A 45 -0.56 -6.48 -9.12
N PRO A 46 -1.47 -7.06 -9.93
CA PRO A 46 -1.47 -6.88 -11.39
C PRO A 46 -1.55 -5.42 -11.85
N LEU A 47 -2.27 -4.58 -11.09
CA LEU A 47 -2.46 -3.15 -11.43
C LEU A 47 -1.27 -2.27 -11.02
N ALA A 48 -0.33 -2.77 -10.21
CA ALA A 48 0.82 -2.03 -9.71
C ALA A 48 2.17 -2.66 -10.11
N GLY A 49 2.19 -3.62 -11.04
CA GLY A 49 3.37 -4.42 -11.37
C GLY A 49 4.40 -3.74 -12.27
N THR A 50 4.19 -2.50 -12.72
CA THR A 50 5.19 -1.67 -13.42
C THR A 50 5.02 -0.22 -13.00
N VAL A 51 6.08 0.58 -13.19
CA VAL A 51 6.07 2.03 -12.88
C VAL A 51 4.90 2.73 -13.60
N GLU A 52 4.72 2.48 -14.89
CA GLU A 52 3.66 3.11 -15.69
C GLU A 52 2.26 2.71 -15.23
N LYS A 53 2.07 1.46 -14.80
CA LYS A 53 0.80 1.00 -14.23
C LYS A 53 0.54 1.68 -12.89
N LEU A 54 1.54 1.76 -12.02
CA LEU A 54 1.41 2.40 -10.72
C LEU A 54 1.12 3.90 -10.84
N LEU A 55 1.79 4.60 -11.77
CA LEU A 55 1.53 6.01 -12.04
C LEU A 55 0.08 6.24 -12.50
N ARG A 56 -0.41 5.44 -13.47
CA ARG A 56 -1.81 5.53 -13.92
C ARG A 56 -2.80 5.21 -12.81
N LEU A 57 -2.51 4.22 -11.98
CA LEU A 57 -3.35 3.88 -10.83
C LEU A 57 -3.43 5.04 -9.84
N GLN A 58 -2.30 5.67 -9.51
CA GLN A 58 -2.26 6.85 -8.64
C GLN A 58 -3.04 8.03 -9.22
N GLU A 59 -2.87 8.32 -10.51
CA GLU A 59 -3.61 9.38 -11.20
C GLU A 59 -5.12 9.13 -11.15
N GLY A 60 -5.55 7.90 -11.44
CA GLY A 60 -6.96 7.48 -11.34
C GLY A 60 -7.51 7.67 -9.92
N MET A 61 -6.81 7.16 -8.92
CA MET A 61 -7.23 7.32 -7.51
C MET A 61 -7.33 8.79 -7.09
N GLN A 62 -6.35 9.62 -7.44
CA GLN A 62 -6.36 11.06 -7.12
C GLN A 62 -7.53 11.78 -7.81
N THR A 63 -7.81 11.44 -9.06
CA THR A 63 -8.92 12.01 -9.83
C THR A 63 -10.27 11.66 -9.20
N HIS A 64 -10.49 10.40 -8.85
CA HIS A 64 -11.76 9.93 -8.30
C HIS A 64 -11.97 10.37 -6.85
N ALA A 65 -10.92 10.34 -6.03
CA ALA A 65 -10.97 10.83 -4.65
C ALA A 65 -11.01 12.37 -4.58
N ARG A 66 -10.53 13.05 -5.62
CA ARG A 66 -10.28 14.50 -5.62
C ARG A 66 -9.31 14.94 -4.52
N LEU A 67 -8.39 14.06 -4.15
CA LEU A 67 -7.35 14.26 -3.14
C LEU A 67 -5.99 13.91 -3.72
N GLN A 68 -4.96 14.62 -3.27
CA GLN A 68 -3.58 14.31 -3.66
C GLN A 68 -2.99 13.24 -2.74
N ILE A 69 -2.29 12.28 -3.31
CA ILE A 69 -1.50 11.33 -2.52
C ILE A 69 -0.31 12.09 -1.93
N THR A 70 -0.18 12.06 -0.60
CA THR A 70 0.87 12.76 0.14
C THR A 70 2.06 11.88 0.49
N GLY A 71 1.90 10.56 0.37
CA GLY A 71 2.97 9.61 0.64
C GLY A 71 2.68 8.21 0.12
N MET A 72 3.73 7.40 0.00
CA MET A 72 3.65 6.00 -0.40
C MET A 72 4.14 5.09 0.73
N ILE A 73 3.57 3.91 0.80
CA ILE A 73 4.02 2.82 1.68
C ILE A 73 4.48 1.65 0.80
N ASN A 74 5.74 1.25 0.92
CA ASN A 74 6.18 -0.01 0.34
C ASN A 74 5.66 -1.18 1.20
N ASN A 75 4.59 -1.80 0.75
CA ASN A 75 4.01 -3.00 1.34
C ASN A 75 4.07 -4.17 0.34
N THR A 76 5.18 -4.26 -0.40
CA THR A 76 5.36 -5.32 -1.39
C THR A 76 5.58 -6.65 -0.71
N ASN A 77 4.67 -7.59 -0.94
CA ASN A 77 4.71 -8.90 -0.30
C ASN A 77 3.97 -9.98 -1.11
N LEU A 78 4.30 -11.22 -0.81
CA LEU A 78 3.66 -12.45 -1.25
C LEU A 78 3.15 -13.28 -0.05
N ALA A 79 2.69 -12.60 1.00
CA ALA A 79 2.26 -13.18 2.27
C ALA A 79 3.34 -14.08 2.88
N THR A 80 3.08 -15.37 3.09
CA THR A 80 4.04 -16.33 3.68
C THR A 80 5.25 -16.61 2.79
N MET A 81 5.18 -16.33 1.49
CA MET A 81 6.26 -16.54 0.52
C MET A 81 7.14 -15.29 0.32
N THR A 82 6.90 -14.24 1.09
CA THR A 82 7.69 -13.00 0.99
C THR A 82 9.14 -13.25 1.41
N THR A 83 10.07 -12.77 0.60
CA THR A 83 11.51 -12.76 0.87
C THR A 83 12.02 -11.31 0.86
N PRO A 84 13.27 -11.03 1.26
CA PRO A 84 13.85 -9.69 1.13
C PRO A 84 13.86 -9.15 -0.32
N ALA A 85 13.83 -10.04 -1.32
CA ALA A 85 13.77 -9.64 -2.73
C ALA A 85 12.49 -8.84 -3.06
N GLU A 86 11.35 -9.21 -2.49
CA GLU A 86 10.10 -8.46 -2.68
C GLU A 86 10.22 -7.03 -2.16
N LEU A 87 10.84 -6.84 -1.00
CA LEU A 87 11.05 -5.50 -0.43
C LEU A 87 11.99 -4.66 -1.30
N ARG A 88 13.05 -5.29 -1.84
CA ARG A 88 14.02 -4.67 -2.75
C ARG A 88 13.37 -4.25 -4.06
N ASP A 89 12.60 -5.15 -4.69
CA ASP A 89 11.90 -4.84 -5.94
C ASP A 89 10.90 -3.70 -5.73
N GLY A 90 10.19 -3.70 -4.59
CA GLY A 90 9.30 -2.61 -4.20
C GLY A 90 10.04 -1.29 -4.00
N TYR A 91 11.20 -1.31 -3.34
CA TYR A 91 12.06 -0.16 -3.13
C TYR A 91 12.51 0.46 -4.48
N GLU A 92 13.02 -0.34 -5.41
CA GLU A 92 13.48 0.15 -6.70
C GLU A 92 12.36 0.79 -7.51
N MET A 93 11.17 0.18 -7.52
CA MET A 93 10.01 0.75 -8.20
C MET A 93 9.53 2.03 -7.55
N LEU A 94 9.38 2.07 -6.22
CA LEU A 94 8.88 3.25 -5.52
C LEU A 94 9.90 4.41 -5.56
N ARG A 95 11.18 4.11 -5.60
CA ARG A 95 12.24 5.11 -5.84
C ARG A 95 11.98 5.85 -7.15
N GLU A 96 11.79 5.10 -8.27
CA GLU A 96 11.52 5.70 -9.56
C GLU A 96 10.21 6.49 -9.57
N VAL A 97 9.14 5.94 -8.98
CA VAL A 97 7.86 6.66 -8.87
C VAL A 97 8.00 7.93 -8.05
N SER A 98 8.72 7.88 -6.91
CA SER A 98 8.99 9.05 -6.07
C SER A 98 9.76 10.13 -6.81
N ASP A 99 10.80 9.77 -7.56
CA ASP A 99 11.58 10.72 -8.35
C ASP A 99 10.76 11.36 -9.47
N ARG A 100 9.82 10.64 -10.08
CA ARG A 100 8.96 11.13 -11.17
C ARG A 100 7.78 11.98 -10.69
N THR A 101 7.26 11.71 -9.49
CA THR A 101 6.05 12.36 -8.98
C THR A 101 6.33 13.38 -7.87
N GLY A 102 7.47 13.29 -7.21
CA GLY A 102 7.77 14.04 -5.99
C GLY A 102 7.07 13.50 -4.73
N VAL A 103 6.25 12.45 -4.84
CA VAL A 103 5.58 11.83 -3.69
C VAL A 103 6.59 10.99 -2.89
N PRO A 104 6.79 11.28 -1.60
CA PRO A 104 7.80 10.57 -0.80
C PRO A 104 7.35 9.14 -0.44
N VAL A 105 8.33 8.24 -0.25
CA VAL A 105 8.11 6.97 0.43
C VAL A 105 8.16 7.22 1.94
N MET A 106 7.01 7.07 2.62
CA MET A 106 6.87 7.37 4.04
C MET A 106 7.21 6.16 4.92
N TYR A 107 6.86 4.97 4.45
CA TYR A 107 7.04 3.74 5.21
C TYR A 107 7.43 2.57 4.31
N THR A 108 8.21 1.63 4.87
CA THR A 108 8.42 0.29 4.32
C THR A 108 7.97 -0.74 5.35
N THR A 109 7.07 -1.63 4.98
CA THR A 109 6.48 -2.62 5.88
C THR A 109 6.90 -4.03 5.50
N GLY A 110 7.04 -4.90 6.48
CA GLY A 110 7.36 -6.31 6.28
C GLY A 110 7.55 -7.05 7.60
N LYS A 111 7.76 -8.36 7.53
CA LYS A 111 8.15 -9.10 8.73
C LYS A 111 9.52 -8.61 9.22
N LYS A 112 9.71 -8.62 10.55
CA LYS A 112 10.91 -8.06 11.17
C LYS A 112 12.20 -8.65 10.60
N ASP A 113 12.29 -9.95 10.46
CA ASP A 113 13.46 -10.66 9.91
C ASP A 113 13.77 -10.26 8.45
N MET A 114 12.74 -10.09 7.61
CA MET A 114 12.87 -9.64 6.22
C MET A 114 13.31 -8.18 6.14
N LEU A 115 12.74 -7.32 7.00
CA LEU A 115 13.13 -5.91 7.08
C LEU A 115 14.58 -5.75 7.54
N ASP A 116 15.00 -6.50 8.56
CA ASP A 116 16.38 -6.44 9.09
C ASP A 116 17.41 -6.79 7.99
N ILE A 117 17.13 -7.81 7.17
CA ILE A 117 17.98 -8.19 6.04
C ILE A 117 18.00 -7.08 4.97
N PHE A 118 16.82 -6.59 4.57
CA PHE A 118 16.69 -5.53 3.57
C PHE A 118 17.43 -4.25 4.00
N LEU A 119 17.29 -3.83 5.26
CA LEU A 119 17.93 -2.63 5.79
C LEU A 119 19.46 -2.76 5.87
N ALA A 120 19.98 -3.97 6.09
CA ALA A 120 21.41 -4.23 6.12
C ALA A 120 22.08 -4.12 4.73
N GLU A 121 21.30 -4.09 3.64
CA GLU A 121 21.81 -3.93 2.27
C GLU A 121 22.28 -2.49 1.95
N GLY A 122 21.97 -1.50 2.81
CA GLY A 122 22.51 -0.13 2.72
C GLY A 122 21.83 0.72 1.63
N HIS A 123 20.54 0.53 1.40
CA HIS A 123 19.73 1.34 0.50
C HIS A 123 19.61 2.80 0.98
N ASP A 124 19.31 3.74 0.05
CA ASP A 124 19.11 5.14 0.40
C ASP A 124 17.89 5.34 1.30
N PRO A 125 18.07 5.84 2.54
CA PRO A 125 16.98 6.05 3.49
C PRO A 125 15.84 6.93 2.96
N LYS A 126 16.12 7.84 2.03
CA LYS A 126 15.12 8.71 1.38
C LYS A 126 13.95 7.90 0.79
N TYR A 127 14.24 6.72 0.25
CA TYR A 127 13.23 5.89 -0.44
C TYR A 127 12.78 4.67 0.37
N ILE A 128 13.24 4.55 1.61
CA ILE A 128 12.79 3.54 2.57
C ILE A 128 11.67 4.11 3.45
N GLY A 129 11.80 5.38 3.84
CA GLY A 129 10.98 5.97 4.88
C GLY A 129 11.19 5.29 6.25
N LYS A 130 10.16 5.26 7.08
CA LYS A 130 10.21 4.60 8.39
C LYS A 130 9.91 3.10 8.24
N PRO A 131 10.82 2.19 8.61
CA PRO A 131 10.55 0.76 8.63
C PRO A 131 9.51 0.41 9.71
N VAL A 132 8.52 -0.41 9.35
CA VAL A 132 7.46 -0.87 10.24
C VAL A 132 7.33 -2.38 10.15
N ALA A 133 7.69 -3.07 11.23
CA ALA A 133 7.51 -4.51 11.33
C ALA A 133 6.03 -4.85 11.50
N ILE A 134 5.52 -5.74 10.66
CA ILE A 134 4.15 -6.22 10.71
C ILE A 134 4.13 -7.75 10.63
N ASP A 135 3.16 -8.34 11.32
CA ASP A 135 2.90 -9.77 11.26
C ASP A 135 1.72 -10.09 10.33
N ILE A 136 1.69 -11.31 9.80
CA ILE A 136 0.54 -11.78 9.01
C ILE A 136 -0.59 -12.14 9.98
N ILE A 137 -1.55 -11.22 10.15
CA ILE A 137 -2.70 -11.40 11.04
C ILE A 137 -3.81 -12.19 10.32
N MET A 138 -4.07 -11.87 9.04
CA MET A 138 -5.07 -12.58 8.24
C MET A 138 -4.42 -13.76 7.51
N LYS A 139 -4.64 -14.95 8.02
CA LYS A 139 -4.33 -16.20 7.31
C LYS A 139 -5.58 -16.64 6.55
N ARG A 140 -5.58 -16.53 5.23
CA ARG A 140 -6.57 -17.21 4.40
C ARG A 140 -6.16 -18.67 4.30
N ASP A 141 -6.88 -19.55 4.96
CA ASP A 141 -6.76 -20.99 4.77
C ASP A 141 -7.50 -21.39 3.48
N TRP A 142 -6.76 -21.22 2.35
CA TRP A 142 -7.28 -21.59 1.04
C TRP A 142 -7.48 -23.10 0.89
N GLU A 143 -6.74 -23.93 1.62
CA GLU A 143 -6.83 -25.39 1.55
C GLU A 143 -8.15 -25.85 2.15
N SER A 144 -8.52 -25.36 3.34
CA SER A 144 -9.81 -25.68 3.94
C SER A 144 -10.98 -25.13 3.13
N TYR A 145 -10.84 -23.93 2.50
CA TYR A 145 -11.86 -23.38 1.63
C TYR A 145 -12.06 -24.22 0.35
N ILE A 146 -10.98 -24.64 -0.32
CA ILE A 146 -11.05 -25.50 -1.52
C ILE A 146 -11.64 -26.86 -1.15
N HIS A 147 -11.28 -27.44 -0.01
CA HIS A 147 -11.85 -28.71 0.48
C HIS A 147 -13.35 -28.60 0.70
N SER A 148 -13.82 -27.52 1.34
CA SER A 148 -15.25 -27.26 1.55
C SER A 148 -16.05 -27.09 0.25
N LEU A 149 -15.41 -26.56 -0.81
CA LEU A 149 -16.04 -26.43 -2.13
C LEU A 149 -16.13 -27.80 -2.87
N SER A 150 -15.16 -28.69 -2.68
CA SER A 150 -15.17 -30.02 -3.28
C SER A 150 -16.25 -30.91 -2.65
N GLU A 151 -16.46 -30.83 -1.35
CA GLU A 151 -17.53 -31.55 -0.64
C GLU A 151 -18.94 -31.10 -1.09
N LYS A 152 -19.13 -29.77 -1.30
CA LYS A 152 -20.42 -29.24 -1.78
C LYS A 152 -20.76 -29.60 -3.23
N LYS A 153 -19.80 -30.05 -4.02
CA LYS A 153 -20.05 -30.53 -5.40
C LYS A 153 -20.41 -32.01 -5.48
N GLN A 154 -20.25 -32.76 -4.39
CA GLN A 154 -20.55 -34.20 -4.31
C GLN A 154 -21.87 -34.50 -3.58
N ALA A 155 -22.53 -33.48 -3.04
CA ALA A 155 -23.84 -33.53 -2.42
C ALA A 155 -24.93 -32.96 -3.35
#